data_3db2c21a4eea28987e86675f52bdc97c
#
_entry.id   3db2c21a4eea28987e86675f52bdc97c
#
_cell.length_a   1.000
_cell.length_b   1.000
_cell.length_c   1.000
_cell.angle_alpha   90.00
_cell.angle_beta   90.00
_cell.angle_gamma   90.00
#
_symmetry.space_group_name_H-M   'P 1'
#
loop_
_entity.id
_entity.type
_entity.pdbx_description
1 polymer ?
#
loop_
_entity_poly.entity_id
_entity_poly.type
_entity_poly.pdbx_seq_one_letter_code
_entity_poly.pdbx_strand_id
1 'polypeptide(L)'
;MSPATGVPLALDEMFSPAIAAALRDLGHDVVAVAERPDLRAMTDDAVFAWAAGQGRWLVTENVKDFRPILLQALQAGSPILGLVFTTSRAFPRSRKNPGPLIQALHAWLLAGPPEPPLTEDWLLSPGPAGPGPGE
;
A
#
# COMPACT_ATOMS: atom_id res chain seq x y z
N MET A 1 -6.19 15.25 19.55
CA MET A 1 -5.81 14.98 18.75
C MET A 1 -6.36 14.29 17.89
N SER A 2 -6.32 14.55 17.02
CA SER A 2 -6.99 13.83 16.22
C SER A 2 -6.20 12.82 15.77
N PRO A 3 -6.45 11.76 16.03
CA PRO A 3 -5.75 10.73 15.54
C PRO A 3 -5.86 10.69 14.09
N ALA A 4 -4.97 10.13 13.55
CA ALA A 4 -5.07 9.84 12.21
C ALA A 4 -6.34 9.12 12.04
N THR A 5 -7.17 9.69 11.32
CA THR A 5 -8.42 9.05 11.06
C THR A 5 -8.28 8.14 9.88
N GLY A 6 -7.15 8.11 9.26
CA GLY A 6 -7.00 7.32 8.07
C GLY A 6 -6.70 5.86 8.37
N VAL A 7 -6.59 5.10 7.33
CA VAL A 7 -6.32 3.67 7.39
C VAL A 7 -4.84 3.47 7.64
N PRO A 8 -4.44 2.62 8.59
CA PRO A 8 -3.03 2.29 8.72
C PRO A 8 -2.52 1.59 7.47
N LEU A 9 -1.32 1.95 7.04
CA LEU A 9 -0.76 1.48 5.78
C LEU A 9 0.68 1.03 5.98
N ALA A 10 1.10 0.02 5.23
CA ALA A 10 2.48 -0.39 5.15
C ALA A 10 2.91 -0.36 3.70
N LEU A 11 4.15 0.04 3.45
CA LEU A 11 4.71 0.07 2.10
C LEU A 11 5.78 -1.02 2.01
N ASP A 12 5.64 -1.90 1.03
CA ASP A 12 6.59 -2.99 0.81
C ASP A 12 7.98 -2.44 0.51
N GLU A 13 8.98 -3.29 0.59
CA GLU A 13 10.36 -2.83 0.63
C GLU A 13 10.84 -2.14 -0.66
N MET A 14 10.14 -2.30 -1.79
CA MET A 14 10.52 -1.60 -3.00
C MET A 14 10.24 -0.09 -2.93
N PHE A 15 9.46 0.35 -1.95
CA PHE A 15 9.13 1.78 -1.85
C PHE A 15 10.10 2.49 -0.92
N SER A 16 10.49 3.70 -1.32
CA SER A 16 11.42 4.49 -0.52
C SER A 16 10.82 4.90 0.81
N PRO A 17 11.61 4.89 1.90
CA PRO A 17 11.13 5.43 3.17
C PRO A 17 10.66 6.88 3.09
N ALA A 18 11.16 7.64 2.11
CA ALA A 18 10.74 9.03 1.94
C ALA A 18 9.26 9.14 1.62
N ILE A 19 8.69 8.12 0.95
CA ILE A 19 7.26 8.11 0.65
C ILE A 19 6.46 8.00 1.95
N ALA A 20 6.87 7.09 2.84
CA ALA A 20 6.20 6.94 4.12
C ALA A 20 6.34 8.23 4.96
N ALA A 21 7.53 8.84 4.95
CA ALA A 21 7.74 10.07 5.70
C ALA A 21 6.84 11.19 5.21
N ALA A 22 6.70 11.32 3.88
CA ALA A 22 5.84 12.34 3.31
C ALA A 22 4.37 12.12 3.69
N LEU A 23 3.93 10.87 3.68
CA LEU A 23 2.55 10.56 4.06
C LEU A 23 2.32 10.78 5.55
N ARG A 24 3.30 10.48 6.40
CA ARG A 24 3.20 10.78 7.83
C ARG A 24 3.10 12.28 8.06
N ASP A 25 3.82 13.07 7.28
CA ASP A 25 3.72 14.53 7.37
C ASP A 25 2.32 15.04 7.01
N LEU A 26 1.60 14.28 6.19
CA LEU A 26 0.22 14.61 5.83
C LEU A 26 -0.78 14.06 6.84
N GLY A 27 -0.31 13.45 7.93
CA GLY A 27 -1.18 12.99 9.00
C GLY A 27 -1.58 11.52 8.93
N HIS A 28 -0.96 10.75 8.05
CA HIS A 28 -1.33 9.34 7.90
C HIS A 28 -0.43 8.42 8.71
N ASP A 29 -0.95 7.26 9.08
CA ASP A 29 -0.21 6.24 9.81
C ASP A 29 0.40 5.28 8.79
N VAL A 30 1.63 5.52 8.41
CA VAL A 30 2.30 4.75 7.35
C VAL A 30 3.66 4.29 7.84
N VAL A 31 3.98 3.02 7.61
CA VAL A 31 5.28 2.44 7.92
C VAL A 31 5.83 1.86 6.63
N ALA A 32 7.10 2.12 6.35
CA ALA A 32 7.76 1.50 5.20
C ALA A 32 8.62 0.33 5.69
N VAL A 33 8.48 -0.81 5.04
CA VAL A 33 9.29 -1.98 5.36
C VAL A 33 10.77 -1.62 5.22
N ALA A 34 11.11 -0.81 4.22
CA ALA A 34 12.51 -0.44 3.97
C ALA A 34 13.16 0.36 5.10
N GLU A 35 12.36 0.97 5.96
CA GLU A 35 12.91 1.74 7.09
C GLU A 35 13.05 0.90 8.36
N ARG A 36 12.67 -0.38 8.31
CA ARG A 36 12.67 -1.26 9.47
C ARG A 36 13.56 -2.46 9.20
N PRO A 37 14.75 -2.53 9.82
CA PRO A 37 15.63 -3.68 9.58
C PRO A 37 14.99 -5.03 9.93
N ASP A 38 14.15 -5.06 10.97
CA ASP A 38 13.46 -6.29 11.34
C ASP A 38 12.51 -6.77 10.24
N LEU A 39 11.86 -5.85 9.56
CA LEU A 39 10.91 -6.20 8.50
C LEU A 39 11.63 -6.56 7.20
N ARG A 40 12.75 -5.90 6.93
CA ARG A 40 13.50 -6.17 5.69
C ARG A 40 14.05 -7.58 5.66
N ALA A 41 14.23 -8.20 6.81
CA ALA A 41 14.75 -9.56 6.88
C ALA A 41 13.65 -10.61 6.74
N MET A 42 12.38 -10.19 6.69
CA MET A 42 11.28 -11.13 6.65
C MET A 42 10.95 -11.58 5.25
N THR A 43 10.36 -12.78 5.14
CA THR A 43 9.80 -13.24 3.88
C THR A 43 8.52 -12.48 3.57
N ASP A 44 8.03 -12.61 2.35
CA ASP A 44 6.78 -11.96 1.95
C ASP A 44 5.62 -12.42 2.83
N ASP A 45 5.55 -13.73 3.13
CA ASP A 45 4.51 -14.26 4.01
C ASP A 45 4.54 -13.59 5.38
N ALA A 46 5.75 -13.43 5.93
CA ALA A 46 5.91 -12.83 7.24
C ALA A 46 5.55 -11.35 7.23
N VAL A 47 5.91 -10.63 6.17
CA VAL A 47 5.56 -9.22 6.03
C VAL A 47 4.04 -9.08 5.94
N PHE A 48 3.38 -9.95 5.16
CA PHE A 48 1.94 -9.93 5.04
C PHE A 48 1.28 -10.17 6.39
N ALA A 49 1.75 -11.19 7.12
CA ALA A 49 1.20 -11.52 8.43
C ALA A 49 1.43 -10.38 9.43
N TRP A 50 2.61 -9.75 9.36
CA TRP A 50 2.90 -8.62 10.22
C TRP A 50 1.92 -7.46 9.96
N ALA A 51 1.70 -7.14 8.67
CA ALA A 51 0.79 -6.05 8.31
C ALA A 51 -0.63 -6.36 8.80
N ALA A 52 -1.08 -7.60 8.60
CA ALA A 52 -2.41 -8.00 9.06
C ALA A 52 -2.53 -7.87 10.57
N GLY A 53 -1.50 -8.30 11.30
CA GLY A 53 -1.48 -8.22 12.75
C GLY A 53 -1.46 -6.79 13.26
N GLN A 54 -0.96 -5.86 12.46
CA GLN A 54 -0.93 -4.44 12.79
C GLN A 54 -2.20 -3.71 12.35
N GLY A 55 -3.11 -4.41 11.67
CA GLY A 55 -4.29 -3.76 11.11
C GLY A 55 -3.97 -2.84 9.96
N ARG A 56 -2.94 -3.17 9.17
CA ARG A 56 -2.49 -2.32 8.07
C ARG A 56 -2.80 -2.94 6.73
N TRP A 57 -3.19 -2.11 5.78
CA TRP A 57 -3.19 -2.49 4.37
C TRP A 57 -1.75 -2.44 3.89
N LEU A 58 -1.36 -3.34 3.00
CA LEU A 58 0.00 -3.42 2.50
C LEU A 58 0.03 -3.03 1.03
N VAL A 59 0.84 -2.03 0.70
CA VAL A 59 1.02 -1.58 -0.69
C VAL A 59 2.22 -2.30 -1.28
N THR A 60 2.04 -2.93 -2.44
CA THR A 60 3.12 -3.64 -3.10
C THR A 60 2.95 -3.60 -4.61
N GLU A 61 4.05 -3.71 -5.33
CA GLU A 61 4.04 -3.95 -6.77
C GLU A 61 4.10 -5.43 -7.10
N ASN A 62 4.34 -6.27 -6.10
CA ASN A 62 4.66 -7.66 -6.32
C ASN A 62 3.40 -8.52 -6.29
N VAL A 63 2.53 -8.32 -7.26
CA VAL A 63 1.26 -9.02 -7.36
C VAL A 63 1.46 -10.52 -7.38
N LYS A 64 2.45 -10.96 -8.16
CA LYS A 64 2.68 -12.38 -8.39
C LYS A 64 2.95 -13.13 -7.09
N ASP A 65 3.68 -12.51 -6.17
CA ASP A 65 4.05 -13.17 -4.93
C ASP A 65 3.03 -12.96 -3.82
N PHE A 66 2.40 -11.79 -3.77
CA PHE A 66 1.49 -11.47 -2.65
C PHE A 66 0.06 -11.93 -2.86
N ARG A 67 -0.43 -11.99 -4.09
CA ARG A 67 -1.80 -12.47 -4.30
C ARG A 67 -2.01 -13.91 -3.86
N PRO A 68 -1.08 -14.84 -4.12
CA PRO A 68 -1.24 -16.20 -3.59
C PRO A 68 -1.27 -16.25 -2.07
N ILE A 69 -0.48 -15.38 -1.41
CA ILE A 69 -0.46 -15.31 0.05
C ILE A 69 -1.82 -14.87 0.55
N LEU A 70 -2.39 -13.83 -0.07
CA LEU A 70 -3.71 -13.35 0.29
C LEU A 70 -4.77 -14.44 0.12
N LEU A 71 -4.75 -15.14 -1.01
CA LEU A 71 -5.74 -16.18 -1.26
C LEU A 71 -5.62 -17.32 -0.26
N GLN A 72 -4.40 -17.69 0.11
CA GLN A 72 -4.18 -18.73 1.09
C GLN A 72 -4.70 -18.30 2.47
N ALA A 73 -4.47 -17.04 2.84
CA ALA A 73 -4.96 -16.51 4.10
C ALA A 73 -6.49 -16.50 4.14
N LEU A 74 -7.13 -16.14 3.03
CA LEU A 74 -8.58 -16.15 2.93
C LEU A 74 -9.12 -17.57 3.10
N GLN A 75 -8.49 -18.56 2.47
CA GLN A 75 -8.91 -19.95 2.59
C GLN A 75 -8.73 -20.47 4.00
N ALA A 76 -7.70 -20.03 4.69
CA ALA A 76 -7.42 -20.48 6.04
C ALA A 76 -8.23 -19.73 7.09
N GLY A 77 -8.97 -18.70 6.71
CA GLY A 77 -9.70 -17.89 7.67
C GLY A 77 -8.80 -17.05 8.55
N SER A 78 -7.58 -16.77 8.11
CA SER A 78 -6.63 -15.98 8.88
C SER A 78 -7.05 -14.51 8.89
N PRO A 79 -6.71 -13.75 9.94
CA PRO A 79 -6.98 -12.33 9.95
C PRO A 79 -6.21 -11.63 8.83
N ILE A 80 -6.92 -10.82 8.06
CA ILE A 80 -6.30 -10.03 7.01
C ILE A 80 -7.03 -8.72 6.89
N LEU A 81 -6.35 -7.72 6.33
CA LEU A 81 -7.02 -6.53 5.88
C LEU A 81 -7.00 -6.51 4.36
N GLY A 82 -5.85 -6.36 3.76
CA GLY A 82 -5.81 -6.41 2.32
C GLY A 82 -4.55 -5.86 1.72
N LEU A 83 -4.50 -5.93 0.41
CA LEU A 83 -3.38 -5.49 -0.40
C LEU A 83 -3.81 -4.37 -1.33
N VAL A 84 -2.95 -3.35 -1.46
CA VAL A 84 -3.11 -2.32 -2.46
C VAL A 84 -2.00 -2.56 -3.47
N PHE A 85 -2.37 -2.89 -4.69
CA PHE A 85 -1.41 -3.13 -5.75
C PHE A 85 -1.17 -1.87 -6.57
N THR A 86 0.06 -1.67 -6.94
CA THR A 86 0.41 -0.62 -7.89
C THR A 86 1.47 -1.18 -8.83
N THR A 87 1.82 -0.44 -9.85
CA THR A 87 2.79 -0.89 -10.83
C THR A 87 3.74 0.23 -11.20
N SER A 88 4.91 -0.14 -11.69
CA SER A 88 5.84 0.85 -12.21
C SER A 88 5.32 1.50 -13.48
N ARG A 89 4.38 0.84 -14.15
CA ARG A 89 3.73 1.46 -15.32
C ARG A 89 2.84 2.63 -14.88
N ALA A 90 2.09 2.46 -13.79
CA ALA A 90 1.23 3.52 -13.28
C ALA A 90 2.04 4.66 -12.69
N PHE A 91 3.17 4.34 -12.07
CA PHE A 91 4.00 5.35 -11.41
C PHE A 91 5.45 5.20 -11.84
N PRO A 92 5.75 5.53 -13.10
CA PRO A 92 7.11 5.36 -13.61
C PRO A 92 8.08 6.26 -12.85
N ARG A 93 9.27 5.73 -12.62
CA ARG A 93 10.34 6.49 -11.96
C ARG A 93 9.98 6.94 -10.56
N SER A 94 9.13 6.18 -9.86
CA SER A 94 8.71 6.59 -8.51
C SER A 94 9.88 6.72 -7.54
N ARG A 95 11.01 6.06 -7.81
CA ARG A 95 12.19 6.22 -6.96
C ARG A 95 12.81 7.60 -7.08
N LYS A 96 12.78 8.18 -8.29
CA LYS A 96 13.35 9.49 -8.53
C LYS A 96 12.32 10.60 -8.40
N ASN A 97 11.08 10.27 -8.68
CA ASN A 97 9.99 11.24 -8.63
C ASN A 97 8.80 10.61 -7.92
N PRO A 98 8.84 10.55 -6.58
CA PRO A 98 7.77 9.89 -5.83
C PRO A 98 6.50 10.71 -5.68
N GLY A 99 6.51 11.97 -6.10
CA GLY A 99 5.37 12.86 -5.93
C GLY A 99 4.04 12.28 -6.39
N PRO A 100 3.94 11.79 -7.63
CA PRO A 100 2.66 11.24 -8.11
C PRO A 100 2.18 10.06 -7.27
N LEU A 101 3.08 9.19 -6.84
CA LEU A 101 2.72 8.05 -5.99
C LEU A 101 2.25 8.53 -4.63
N ILE A 102 2.96 9.50 -4.03
CA ILE A 102 2.56 10.07 -2.74
C ILE A 102 1.16 10.66 -2.85
N GLN A 103 0.89 11.42 -3.91
CA GLN A 103 -0.42 12.03 -4.09
C GLN A 103 -1.51 10.97 -4.27
N ALA A 104 -1.24 9.92 -5.02
CA ALA A 104 -2.21 8.85 -5.22
C ALA A 104 -2.50 8.10 -3.92
N LEU A 105 -1.47 7.83 -3.13
CA LEU A 105 -1.64 7.16 -1.84
C LEU A 105 -2.38 8.08 -0.86
N HIS A 106 -2.08 9.36 -0.86
CA HIS A 106 -2.79 10.32 -0.03
C HIS A 106 -4.28 10.33 -0.37
N ALA A 107 -4.62 10.38 -1.66
CA ALA A 107 -6.01 10.36 -2.09
C ALA A 107 -6.71 9.06 -1.70
N TRP A 108 -6.00 7.92 -1.86
CA TRP A 108 -6.55 6.63 -1.47
C TRP A 108 -6.84 6.57 0.02
N LEU A 109 -5.92 7.09 0.83
CA LEU A 109 -6.09 7.10 2.28
C LEU A 109 -7.24 8.01 2.71
N LEU A 110 -7.42 9.14 2.02
CA LEU A 110 -8.53 10.03 2.32
C LEU A 110 -9.88 9.40 1.93
N ALA A 111 -9.91 8.67 0.83
CA ALA A 111 -11.14 8.02 0.38
C ALA A 111 -11.48 6.79 1.21
N GLY A 112 -10.47 6.17 1.79
CA GLY A 112 -10.65 4.94 2.55
C GLY A 112 -10.56 3.70 1.68
N PRO A 113 -10.38 2.53 2.31
CA PRO A 113 -10.25 1.28 1.57
C PRO A 113 -11.59 0.84 0.98
N PRO A 114 -11.57 -0.13 0.07
CA PRO A 114 -12.82 -0.67 -0.44
C PRO A 114 -13.60 -1.34 0.69
N GLU A 115 -14.90 -1.42 0.51
CA GLU A 115 -15.74 -1.99 1.54
C GLU A 115 -15.58 -3.49 1.61
N PRO A 116 -15.66 -4.09 2.81
CA PRO A 116 -15.64 -5.53 2.91
C PRO A 116 -16.72 -6.15 2.03
N PRO A 117 -16.50 -7.34 1.48
CA PRO A 117 -15.38 -8.21 1.77
C PRO A 117 -14.17 -8.02 0.85
N LEU A 118 -14.04 -6.89 0.20
CA LEU A 118 -12.92 -6.67 -0.71
C LEU A 118 -11.62 -6.56 0.07
N THR A 119 -10.62 -7.32 -0.34
CA THR A 119 -9.32 -7.35 0.31
C THR A 119 -8.20 -6.98 -0.64
N GLU A 120 -8.54 -6.41 -1.78
CA GLU A 120 -7.58 -6.07 -2.80
C GLU A 120 -8.06 -4.82 -3.50
N ASP A 121 -7.16 -3.89 -3.75
CA ASP A 121 -7.47 -2.68 -4.49
C ASP A 121 -6.26 -2.33 -5.35
N TRP A 122 -6.48 -1.52 -6.37
CA TRP A 122 -5.43 -1.08 -7.27
C TRP A 122 -5.28 0.42 -7.19
N LEU A 123 -4.03 0.87 -7.05
CA LEU A 123 -3.73 2.28 -7.03
C LEU A 123 -3.41 2.70 -8.46
N LEU A 124 -4.23 3.57 -9.01
CA LEU A 124 -4.06 4.02 -10.38
C LEU A 124 -3.39 5.38 -10.41
N SER A 125 -2.68 5.64 -11.48
CA SER A 125 -2.10 6.94 -11.67
C SER A 125 -3.20 7.99 -11.65
N PRO A 126 -2.98 9.15 -11.05
CA PRO A 126 -3.95 10.23 -11.10
C PRO A 126 -4.18 10.67 -12.51
N GLY A 127 -3.30 10.29 -13.37
CA GLY A 127 -3.55 10.48 -14.73
C GLY A 127 -3.42 11.87 -15.16
N PRO A 128 -3.08 12.07 -16.29
CA PRO A 128 -3.28 13.25 -16.89
C PRO A 128 -4.68 13.21 -17.09
N ALA A 129 -5.11 13.96 -16.75
CA ALA A 129 -6.27 13.99 -17.06
C ALA A 129 -6.50 13.61 -18.34
N GLY A 130 -6.68 13.38 -18.80
CA GLY A 130 -6.89 13.09 -19.95
C GLY A 130 -7.70 12.11 -20.14
N PRO A 131 -8.20 12.05 -20.65
CA PRO A 131 -9.10 11.40 -20.70
C PRO A 131 -9.10 10.41 -20.67
N GLY A 132 -9.20 10.42 -20.55
CA GLY A 132 -9.31 9.59 -20.54
C GLY A 132 -9.80 8.87 -21.00
N PRO A 133 -10.02 8.55 -21.17
CA PRO A 133 -10.49 7.80 -21.66
C PRO A 133 -11.17 7.54 -21.98
N GLY A 134 -11.20 7.79 -22.14
CA GLY A 134 -11.65 7.55 -22.39
C GLY A 134 -11.82 7.59 -22.60
N GLU A 135 -11.61 7.92 -22.64
CA GLU A 135 -11.62 7.96 -22.66
C GLU A 135 -11.67 7.85 -22.92
#